data_a6aa0186d2f6c0bb3683ac6773221a73
#
_entry.id   a6aa0186d2f6c0bb3683ac6773221a73
#
_cell.length_a   1.000
_cell.length_b   1.000
_cell.length_c   1.000
_cell.angle_alpha   90.00
_cell.angle_beta   90.00
_cell.angle_gamma   90.00
#
_symmetry.space_group_name_H-M   'P 1'
#
loop_
_entity.id
_entity.type
_entity.pdbx_description
1 polymer ?
#
loop_
_entity_poly.entity_id
_entity_poly.type
_entity_poly.pdbx_seq_one_letter_code
_entity_poly.pdbx_strand_id
1 'polypeptide(L)'
;MKELREELIALCKGAGLKGTILLSVEGINLFVAGSEEAVSRLMTRLREIPGLEDFEGKVSESEDQPFRRMLVRIKREIISFGVEGVEPGKRTSPKLSAKELKRWLDEGRKVILLDTRNDYEVKLGTFKGAVVPDIRTFREFPKAVRELPESMKDETVVMFCTGGIRCEKAGPFMEMEGFRNIYQLDGGILKYFEECGGDHYDGECFVFDQRVGVDPALQETDTAVCYACQAPLSAEDQEDVRYVAGKTCPYCFKPEPEKMAERIAAAQAKLDAVCEVLPGSMPQENRRPVNVAAKYDRWSLGDVLADQFPQIPRDEWERRGAEGRFVSYGGKPRGMDHIVRAGERILQIFPPEVEPDVAKGIRIVWDDEAIVVLEKPAPLPMHASGRYHRNTLQHLLNQVYEPKFLRPVHRLDANTRGLVLFARTRHYCRLLQRQFLDGKVEKIYRVRVQGQPDWEEKVCESAISAEPSGPGGRVVDEEGLSARTDFRVIERLADGTARLEARLGSGRTNQIRVHLWEMGFPVAGDPCYLLGGKMGDKQTLDVGDPPMELEAWKLVFTHPVSGERMEFENGKPGEK
;
A
#
# COMPACT_ATOMS: atom_id res chain seq x y z
N MET A 1 -33.60 -9.73 13.61
CA MET A 1 -32.49 -9.88 12.64
C MET A 1 -31.21 -10.41 13.28
N LYS A 2 -30.66 -9.85 14.38
CA LYS A 2 -29.45 -10.39 15.03
C LYS A 2 -29.70 -11.79 15.61
N GLU A 3 -30.77 -11.97 16.35
CA GLU A 3 -31.17 -13.27 16.91
C GLU A 3 -31.42 -14.32 15.82
N LEU A 4 -32.17 -13.97 14.77
CA LEU A 4 -32.37 -14.83 13.60
C LEU A 4 -31.06 -15.24 12.94
N ARG A 5 -30.09 -14.32 12.83
CA ARG A 5 -28.78 -14.64 12.29
C ARG A 5 -28.05 -15.70 13.13
N GLU A 6 -28.07 -15.55 14.45
CA GLU A 6 -27.39 -16.50 15.36
C GLU A 6 -28.07 -17.88 15.30
N GLU A 7 -29.38 -17.89 15.26
CA GLU A 7 -30.19 -19.10 15.11
C GLU A 7 -29.87 -19.84 13.80
N LEU A 8 -29.90 -19.14 12.66
CA LEU A 8 -29.58 -19.73 11.35
C LEU A 8 -28.14 -20.23 11.28
N ILE A 9 -27.19 -19.53 11.91
CA ILE A 9 -25.78 -20.01 12.00
C ILE A 9 -25.74 -21.35 12.78
N ALA A 10 -26.42 -21.43 13.91
CA ALA A 10 -26.44 -22.63 14.74
C ALA A 10 -27.09 -23.81 14.00
N LEU A 11 -28.25 -23.58 13.38
CA LEU A 11 -28.99 -24.59 12.60
C LEU A 11 -28.14 -25.11 11.44
N CYS A 12 -27.59 -24.20 10.60
CA CYS A 12 -26.80 -24.59 9.42
C CYS A 12 -25.52 -25.32 9.80
N LYS A 13 -24.79 -24.86 10.83
CA LYS A 13 -23.60 -25.55 11.32
C LYS A 13 -23.92 -26.93 11.90
N GLY A 14 -25.00 -27.04 12.70
CA GLY A 14 -25.42 -28.31 13.28
C GLY A 14 -25.87 -29.32 12.23
N ALA A 15 -26.43 -28.86 11.11
CA ALA A 15 -26.86 -29.70 9.97
C ALA A 15 -25.75 -29.91 8.91
N GLY A 16 -24.54 -29.39 9.08
CA GLY A 16 -23.45 -29.55 8.13
C GLY A 16 -23.62 -28.75 6.81
N LEU A 17 -24.56 -27.79 6.76
CA LEU A 17 -24.80 -26.95 5.61
C LEU A 17 -23.64 -25.94 5.41
N LYS A 18 -23.30 -25.67 4.16
CA LYS A 18 -22.38 -24.64 3.77
C LYS A 18 -23.02 -23.70 2.74
N GLY A 19 -22.51 -22.47 2.64
CA GLY A 19 -23.06 -21.47 1.72
C GLY A 19 -23.12 -20.08 2.31
N THR A 20 -23.98 -19.26 1.74
CA THR A 20 -24.18 -17.86 2.18
C THR A 20 -25.68 -17.58 2.32
N ILE A 21 -26.08 -17.02 3.46
CA ILE A 21 -27.41 -16.46 3.69
C ILE A 21 -27.25 -14.96 3.91
N LEU A 22 -27.97 -14.15 3.13
CA LEU A 22 -28.07 -12.72 3.28
C LEU A 22 -29.42 -12.35 3.86
N LEU A 23 -29.43 -11.62 4.97
CA LEU A 23 -30.62 -11.12 5.67
C LEU A 23 -30.70 -9.61 5.52
N SER A 24 -31.85 -9.11 5.14
CA SER A 24 -32.14 -7.67 5.04
C SER A 24 -33.59 -7.41 5.47
N VAL A 25 -33.91 -6.13 5.65
CA VAL A 25 -35.31 -5.69 5.79
C VAL A 25 -36.12 -5.90 4.51
N GLU A 26 -35.45 -6.08 3.37
CA GLU A 26 -36.05 -6.37 2.06
C GLU A 26 -36.43 -7.84 1.89
N GLY A 27 -35.89 -8.76 2.74
CA GLY A 27 -36.12 -10.18 2.64
C GLY A 27 -34.87 -11.01 2.90
N ILE A 28 -34.79 -12.17 2.26
CA ILE A 28 -33.69 -13.14 2.37
C ILE A 28 -33.21 -13.57 0.98
N ASN A 29 -31.90 -13.77 0.85
CA ASN A 29 -31.30 -14.43 -0.32
C ASN A 29 -30.28 -15.46 0.17
N LEU A 30 -30.28 -16.65 -0.40
CA LEU A 30 -29.38 -17.70 0.05
C LEU A 30 -28.91 -18.62 -1.10
N PHE A 31 -27.68 -19.07 -0.94
CA PHE A 31 -27.09 -20.17 -1.69
C PHE A 31 -26.49 -21.12 -0.66
N VAL A 32 -27.06 -22.32 -0.53
CA VAL A 32 -26.63 -23.30 0.46
C VAL A 32 -26.58 -24.69 -0.16
N ALA A 33 -25.65 -25.50 0.31
CA ALA A 33 -25.55 -26.90 -0.10
C ALA A 33 -25.30 -27.82 1.11
N GLY A 34 -25.80 -29.02 1.00
CA GLY A 34 -25.70 -30.10 1.98
C GLY A 34 -26.63 -31.25 1.64
N SER A 35 -26.84 -32.18 2.57
CA SER A 35 -27.79 -33.27 2.33
C SER A 35 -29.21 -32.75 2.13
N GLU A 36 -30.03 -33.46 1.39
CA GLU A 36 -31.44 -33.15 1.14
C GLU A 36 -32.19 -32.90 2.43
N GLU A 37 -31.99 -33.75 3.45
CA GLU A 37 -32.59 -33.61 4.77
C GLU A 37 -32.18 -32.29 5.47
N ALA A 38 -30.89 -31.93 5.39
CA ALA A 38 -30.38 -30.69 5.99
C ALA A 38 -30.96 -29.45 5.32
N VAL A 39 -31.04 -29.46 3.99
CA VAL A 39 -31.66 -28.37 3.19
C VAL A 39 -33.13 -28.25 3.50
N SER A 40 -33.87 -29.36 3.50
CA SER A 40 -35.31 -29.42 3.84
C SER A 40 -35.59 -28.85 5.23
N ARG A 41 -34.76 -29.19 6.20
CA ARG A 41 -34.86 -28.65 7.57
C ARG A 41 -34.66 -27.13 7.63
N LEU A 42 -33.69 -26.61 6.89
CA LEU A 42 -33.51 -25.16 6.76
C LEU A 42 -34.71 -24.49 6.10
N MET A 43 -35.22 -25.05 5.00
CA MET A 43 -36.37 -24.51 4.28
C MET A 43 -37.63 -24.48 5.15
N THR A 44 -37.90 -25.56 5.93
CA THR A 44 -38.98 -25.59 6.90
C THR A 44 -38.87 -24.45 7.89
N ARG A 45 -37.67 -24.24 8.46
CA ARG A 45 -37.46 -23.17 9.44
C ARG A 45 -37.64 -21.77 8.82
N LEU A 46 -37.21 -21.56 7.56
CA LEU A 46 -37.40 -20.29 6.87
C LEU A 46 -38.85 -19.95 6.61
N ARG A 47 -39.68 -20.95 6.27
CA ARG A 47 -41.14 -20.81 6.07
C ARG A 47 -41.90 -20.46 7.34
N GLU A 48 -41.34 -20.69 8.53
CA GLU A 48 -41.92 -20.25 9.80
C GLU A 48 -41.73 -18.76 10.08
N ILE A 49 -40.90 -18.05 9.26
CA ILE A 49 -40.65 -16.62 9.42
C ILE A 49 -41.80 -15.84 8.75
N PRO A 50 -42.46 -14.92 9.47
CA PRO A 50 -43.54 -14.11 8.89
C PRO A 50 -43.10 -13.40 7.60
N GLY A 51 -43.87 -13.63 6.54
CA GLY A 51 -43.60 -13.08 5.18
C GLY A 51 -42.71 -13.98 4.31
N LEU A 52 -42.32 -15.17 4.79
CA LEU A 52 -41.57 -16.19 4.02
C LEU A 52 -42.30 -17.53 3.94
N GLU A 53 -43.63 -17.56 4.20
CA GLU A 53 -44.45 -18.76 4.24
C GLU A 53 -44.39 -19.56 2.92
N ASP A 54 -44.42 -18.83 1.79
CA ASP A 54 -44.40 -19.39 0.43
C ASP A 54 -42.98 -19.39 -0.15
N PHE A 55 -41.94 -19.31 0.71
CA PHE A 55 -40.54 -19.26 0.23
C PHE A 55 -40.15 -20.58 -0.42
N GLU A 56 -39.80 -20.51 -1.71
CA GLU A 56 -39.33 -21.64 -2.48
C GLU A 56 -37.84 -21.45 -2.86
N GLY A 57 -37.09 -22.55 -2.81
CA GLY A 57 -35.72 -22.60 -3.24
C GLY A 57 -35.60 -23.36 -4.56
N LYS A 58 -34.69 -22.89 -5.45
CA LYS A 58 -34.25 -23.67 -6.62
C LYS A 58 -33.26 -24.72 -6.12
N VAL A 59 -33.50 -25.98 -6.47
CA VAL A 59 -32.65 -27.11 -6.10
C VAL A 59 -31.85 -27.56 -7.31
N SER A 60 -30.57 -27.80 -7.15
CA SER A 60 -29.70 -28.48 -8.12
C SER A 60 -28.80 -29.45 -7.38
N GLU A 61 -28.39 -30.50 -8.04
CA GLU A 61 -27.47 -31.50 -7.51
C GLU A 61 -26.03 -31.16 -7.90
N SER A 62 -25.06 -31.57 -7.08
CA SER A 62 -23.62 -31.41 -7.29
C SER A 62 -22.92 -32.64 -6.71
N GLU A 63 -21.94 -33.19 -7.42
CA GLU A 63 -21.14 -34.33 -6.94
C GLU A 63 -20.33 -33.97 -5.70
N ASP A 64 -19.80 -32.73 -5.65
CA ASP A 64 -19.02 -32.21 -4.55
C ASP A 64 -19.72 -31.07 -3.81
N GLN A 65 -19.28 -30.77 -2.57
CA GLN A 65 -19.77 -29.65 -1.79
C GLN A 65 -19.29 -28.30 -2.37
N PRO A 66 -20.17 -27.52 -3.03
CA PRO A 66 -19.78 -26.33 -3.80
C PRO A 66 -19.43 -25.10 -2.95
N PHE A 67 -19.42 -25.22 -1.62
CA PHE A 67 -19.09 -24.11 -0.72
C PHE A 67 -18.07 -24.53 0.34
N ARG A 68 -17.09 -23.65 0.64
CA ARG A 68 -16.05 -23.93 1.65
C ARG A 68 -16.53 -23.77 3.08
N ARG A 69 -17.43 -22.81 3.34
CA ARG A 69 -17.89 -22.44 4.69
C ARG A 69 -19.32 -21.93 4.68
N MET A 70 -19.95 -21.90 5.88
CA MET A 70 -21.26 -21.29 6.09
C MET A 70 -21.12 -19.83 6.53
N LEU A 71 -21.80 -18.90 5.86
CA LEU A 71 -21.85 -17.47 6.17
C LEU A 71 -23.30 -17.01 6.28
N VAL A 72 -23.66 -16.33 7.38
CA VAL A 72 -24.92 -15.61 7.52
C VAL A 72 -24.62 -14.15 7.78
N ARG A 73 -25.04 -13.26 6.88
CA ARG A 73 -24.72 -11.83 6.93
C ARG A 73 -25.98 -10.98 6.94
N ILE A 74 -26.01 -9.97 7.81
CA ILE A 74 -27.01 -8.92 7.78
C ILE A 74 -26.51 -7.81 6.84
N LYS A 75 -27.34 -7.43 5.88
CA LYS A 75 -27.06 -6.40 4.89
C LYS A 75 -28.13 -5.32 4.95
N ARG A 76 -27.80 -4.10 4.55
CA ARG A 76 -28.79 -3.03 4.35
C ARG A 76 -29.72 -3.35 3.17
N GLU A 77 -29.14 -3.90 2.10
CA GLU A 77 -29.80 -4.35 0.89
C GLU A 77 -29.36 -5.77 0.56
N ILE A 78 -30.27 -6.62 0.09
CA ILE A 78 -29.94 -7.98 -0.40
C ILE A 78 -28.94 -7.88 -1.55
N ILE A 79 -29.25 -7.04 -2.52
CA ILE A 79 -28.35 -6.65 -3.60
C ILE A 79 -28.16 -5.15 -3.54
N SER A 80 -26.89 -4.75 -3.45
CA SER A 80 -26.53 -3.33 -3.37
C SER A 80 -26.89 -2.60 -4.67
N PHE A 81 -27.86 -1.70 -4.58
CA PHE A 81 -28.38 -0.92 -5.69
C PHE A 81 -28.22 0.60 -5.47
N GLY A 82 -28.52 1.05 -4.23
CA GLY A 82 -28.23 2.42 -3.79
C GLY A 82 -29.22 3.47 -4.27
N VAL A 83 -30.42 3.09 -4.73
CA VAL A 83 -31.48 4.00 -5.14
C VAL A 83 -32.61 3.97 -4.10
N GLU A 84 -32.99 5.14 -3.59
CA GLU A 84 -34.13 5.28 -2.68
C GLU A 84 -35.46 5.11 -3.41
N GLY A 85 -36.45 4.52 -2.73
CA GLY A 85 -37.79 4.31 -3.29
C GLY A 85 -37.96 3.01 -4.10
N VAL A 86 -36.89 2.24 -4.31
CA VAL A 86 -36.96 0.91 -4.94
C VAL A 86 -37.14 -0.14 -3.84
N GLU A 87 -38.37 -0.63 -3.70
CA GLU A 87 -38.75 -1.62 -2.66
C GLU A 87 -39.33 -2.88 -3.33
N PRO A 88 -38.51 -3.91 -3.64
CA PRO A 88 -38.94 -5.12 -4.36
C PRO A 88 -40.09 -5.86 -3.69
N GLY A 89 -40.16 -5.85 -2.35
CA GLY A 89 -41.23 -6.49 -1.58
C GLY A 89 -42.59 -5.81 -1.74
N LYS A 90 -42.66 -4.57 -2.24
CA LYS A 90 -43.93 -3.87 -2.48
C LYS A 90 -44.37 -3.93 -3.94
N ARG A 91 -43.39 -3.85 -4.85
CA ARG A 91 -43.65 -3.83 -6.30
C ARG A 91 -42.44 -4.37 -7.04
N THR A 92 -42.72 -5.21 -8.03
CA THR A 92 -41.75 -5.68 -9.02
C THR A 92 -42.41 -5.73 -10.40
N SER A 93 -41.62 -5.79 -11.46
CA SER A 93 -42.13 -5.85 -12.84
C SER A 93 -42.78 -7.20 -13.14
N PRO A 94 -43.73 -7.28 -14.13
CA PRO A 94 -44.35 -8.52 -14.53
C PRO A 94 -43.30 -9.60 -14.87
N LYS A 95 -43.54 -10.81 -14.39
CA LYS A 95 -42.72 -11.98 -14.69
C LYS A 95 -43.12 -12.60 -16.02
N LEU A 96 -42.11 -12.92 -16.84
CA LEU A 96 -42.28 -13.65 -18.10
C LEU A 96 -41.65 -15.04 -17.94
N SER A 97 -42.41 -16.11 -18.21
CA SER A 97 -41.87 -17.48 -18.09
C SER A 97 -40.81 -17.77 -19.16
N ALA A 98 -39.90 -18.70 -18.88
CA ALA A 98 -38.86 -19.11 -19.83
C ALA A 98 -39.45 -19.60 -21.17
N LYS A 99 -40.50 -20.43 -21.13
CA LYS A 99 -41.19 -20.95 -22.32
C LYS A 99 -41.86 -19.85 -23.12
N GLU A 100 -42.44 -18.86 -22.46
CA GLU A 100 -43.08 -17.73 -23.14
C GLU A 100 -42.04 -16.83 -23.81
N LEU A 101 -40.91 -16.55 -23.12
CA LEU A 101 -39.81 -15.83 -23.76
C LEU A 101 -39.27 -16.58 -25.00
N LYS A 102 -39.01 -17.88 -24.86
CA LYS A 102 -38.59 -18.70 -26.00
C LYS A 102 -39.57 -18.60 -27.16
N ARG A 103 -40.86 -18.74 -26.91
CA ARG A 103 -41.90 -18.59 -27.94
C ARG A 103 -41.82 -17.22 -28.64
N TRP A 104 -41.69 -16.12 -27.88
CA TRP A 104 -41.56 -14.78 -28.46
C TRP A 104 -40.35 -14.63 -29.36
N LEU A 105 -39.24 -15.25 -28.97
CA LEU A 105 -38.00 -15.24 -29.78
C LEU A 105 -38.11 -16.12 -31.02
N ASP A 106 -38.70 -17.31 -30.90
CA ASP A 106 -38.95 -18.21 -32.04
C ASP A 106 -39.90 -17.60 -33.10
N GLU A 107 -40.90 -16.82 -32.64
CA GLU A 107 -41.84 -16.08 -33.49
C GLU A 107 -41.20 -14.80 -34.12
N GLY A 108 -39.97 -14.46 -33.73
CA GLY A 108 -39.29 -13.22 -34.18
C GLY A 108 -39.96 -11.96 -33.68
N ARG A 109 -40.63 -12.01 -32.50
CA ARG A 109 -41.26 -10.84 -31.89
C ARG A 109 -40.20 -9.80 -31.53
N LYS A 110 -40.48 -8.54 -31.86
CA LYS A 110 -39.59 -7.44 -31.53
C LYS A 110 -39.58 -7.21 -30.01
N VAL A 111 -38.51 -7.66 -29.34
CA VAL A 111 -38.25 -7.47 -27.92
C VAL A 111 -36.79 -7.09 -27.71
N ILE A 112 -36.55 -6.26 -26.72
CA ILE A 112 -35.20 -5.93 -26.28
C ILE A 112 -34.87 -6.81 -25.09
N LEU A 113 -33.85 -7.64 -25.22
CA LEU A 113 -33.29 -8.42 -24.11
C LEU A 113 -32.25 -7.57 -23.39
N LEU A 114 -32.43 -7.28 -22.09
CA LEU A 114 -31.54 -6.46 -21.31
C LEU A 114 -30.85 -7.29 -20.23
N ASP A 115 -29.54 -7.48 -20.37
CA ASP A 115 -28.74 -8.19 -19.38
C ASP A 115 -28.40 -7.28 -18.19
N THR A 116 -28.87 -7.60 -17.00
CA THR A 116 -28.63 -6.81 -15.79
C THR A 116 -27.42 -7.29 -14.99
N ARG A 117 -26.62 -8.20 -15.55
CA ARG A 117 -25.43 -8.77 -14.91
C ARG A 117 -24.22 -7.85 -15.10
N ASN A 118 -23.18 -8.15 -14.32
CA ASN A 118 -21.89 -7.47 -14.44
C ASN A 118 -21.14 -7.95 -15.70
N ASP A 119 -20.24 -7.12 -16.22
CA ASP A 119 -19.44 -7.36 -17.42
C ASP A 119 -18.71 -8.71 -17.39
N TYR A 120 -18.14 -9.09 -16.23
CA TYR A 120 -17.42 -10.36 -16.09
C TYR A 120 -18.34 -11.59 -16.20
N GLU A 121 -19.61 -11.50 -15.81
CA GLU A 121 -20.59 -12.58 -15.94
C GLU A 121 -21.03 -12.75 -17.40
N VAL A 122 -21.23 -11.62 -18.08
CA VAL A 122 -21.65 -11.57 -19.49
C VAL A 122 -20.59 -12.14 -20.44
N LYS A 123 -19.31 -12.01 -20.09
CA LYS A 123 -18.20 -12.60 -20.87
C LYS A 123 -18.31 -14.11 -21.07
N LEU A 124 -18.92 -14.83 -20.15
CA LEU A 124 -19.12 -16.27 -20.30
C LEU A 124 -20.26 -16.61 -21.25
N GLY A 125 -21.24 -15.75 -21.35
CA GLY A 125 -22.37 -15.97 -22.25
C GLY A 125 -23.55 -15.06 -21.93
N THR A 126 -24.40 -14.83 -22.93
CA THR A 126 -25.63 -14.02 -22.82
C THR A 126 -26.61 -14.40 -23.92
N PHE A 127 -27.85 -13.91 -23.86
CA PHE A 127 -28.81 -14.11 -24.94
C PHE A 127 -28.37 -13.39 -26.21
N LYS A 128 -28.61 -14.00 -27.38
CA LYS A 128 -28.29 -13.45 -28.69
C LYS A 128 -28.95 -12.08 -28.89
N GLY A 129 -28.14 -11.10 -29.23
CA GLY A 129 -28.60 -9.74 -29.45
C GLY A 129 -29.02 -8.97 -28.18
N ALA A 130 -28.67 -9.45 -26.99
CA ALA A 130 -28.94 -8.75 -25.75
C ALA A 130 -28.21 -7.40 -25.68
N VAL A 131 -28.87 -6.41 -25.11
CA VAL A 131 -28.26 -5.14 -24.71
C VAL A 131 -27.54 -5.36 -23.39
N VAL A 132 -26.24 -5.03 -23.36
CA VAL A 132 -25.37 -5.17 -22.20
C VAL A 132 -24.94 -3.79 -21.72
N PRO A 133 -25.33 -3.36 -20.52
CA PRO A 133 -25.00 -2.02 -20.00
C PRO A 133 -23.54 -1.80 -19.57
N ASP A 134 -22.63 -2.74 -19.77
CA ASP A 134 -21.19 -2.67 -19.44
C ASP A 134 -20.91 -2.13 -18.01
N ILE A 135 -21.48 -2.78 -17.03
CA ILE A 135 -21.35 -2.41 -15.60
C ILE A 135 -20.43 -3.39 -14.86
N ARG A 136 -19.50 -2.87 -14.09
CA ARG A 136 -18.63 -3.70 -13.23
C ARG A 136 -19.34 -4.19 -11.96
N THR A 137 -20.27 -3.38 -11.47
CA THR A 137 -21.08 -3.69 -10.30
C THR A 137 -22.52 -3.25 -10.54
N PHE A 138 -23.48 -3.95 -9.98
CA PHE A 138 -24.91 -3.63 -10.12
C PHE A 138 -25.28 -2.23 -9.56
N ARG A 139 -24.43 -1.61 -8.75
CA ARG A 139 -24.60 -0.20 -8.33
C ARG A 139 -24.47 0.81 -9.46
N GLU A 140 -23.82 0.43 -10.54
CA GLU A 140 -23.62 1.28 -11.71
C GLU A 140 -24.83 1.22 -12.67
N PHE A 141 -25.70 0.21 -12.50
CA PHE A 141 -26.88 -0.01 -13.34
C PHE A 141 -27.80 1.22 -13.44
N PRO A 142 -28.11 1.96 -12.36
CA PRO A 142 -28.93 3.17 -12.47
C PRO A 142 -28.35 4.23 -13.40
N LYS A 143 -27.04 4.40 -13.39
CA LYS A 143 -26.36 5.34 -14.30
C LYS A 143 -26.44 4.83 -15.73
N ALA A 144 -26.13 3.57 -15.95
CA ALA A 144 -26.13 2.96 -17.29
C ALA A 144 -27.54 2.97 -17.94
N VAL A 145 -28.60 2.76 -17.16
CA VAL A 145 -29.99 2.85 -17.65
C VAL A 145 -30.33 4.26 -18.15
N ARG A 146 -29.86 5.30 -17.47
CA ARG A 146 -30.08 6.69 -17.90
C ARG A 146 -29.34 7.06 -19.19
N GLU A 147 -28.33 6.30 -19.54
CA GLU A 147 -27.55 6.47 -20.78
C GLU A 147 -28.15 5.65 -21.95
N LEU A 148 -29.16 4.80 -21.70
CA LEU A 148 -29.85 4.06 -22.75
C LEU A 148 -30.66 5.00 -23.67
N PRO A 149 -30.81 4.64 -24.97
CA PRO A 149 -31.58 5.46 -25.91
C PRO A 149 -33.03 5.68 -25.46
N GLU A 150 -33.51 6.90 -25.54
CA GLU A 150 -34.90 7.26 -25.19
C GLU A 150 -35.94 6.42 -25.96
N SER A 151 -35.63 6.03 -27.21
CA SER A 151 -36.50 5.16 -28.02
C SER A 151 -36.78 3.80 -27.40
N MET A 152 -35.93 3.33 -26.49
CA MET A 152 -36.14 2.05 -25.80
C MET A 152 -37.28 2.12 -24.76
N LYS A 153 -37.65 3.30 -24.30
CA LYS A 153 -38.66 3.45 -23.25
C LYS A 153 -40.08 3.01 -23.67
N ASP A 154 -40.36 3.04 -24.94
CA ASP A 154 -41.64 2.61 -25.50
C ASP A 154 -41.64 1.17 -26.04
N GLU A 155 -40.45 0.55 -26.15
CA GLU A 155 -40.30 -0.82 -26.63
C GLU A 155 -40.57 -1.85 -25.52
N THR A 156 -40.82 -3.09 -25.93
CA THR A 156 -40.93 -4.20 -24.94
C THR A 156 -39.54 -4.63 -24.51
N VAL A 157 -39.22 -4.47 -23.23
CA VAL A 157 -37.93 -4.84 -22.63
C VAL A 157 -38.12 -6.05 -21.72
N VAL A 158 -37.35 -7.11 -21.94
CA VAL A 158 -37.26 -8.28 -21.08
C VAL A 158 -35.91 -8.28 -20.39
N MET A 159 -35.90 -8.03 -19.09
CA MET A 159 -34.69 -8.05 -18.27
C MET A 159 -34.41 -9.47 -17.80
N PHE A 160 -33.12 -9.79 -17.68
CA PHE A 160 -32.70 -11.06 -17.12
C PHE A 160 -31.38 -10.90 -16.32
N CYS A 161 -31.15 -11.84 -15.40
CA CYS A 161 -29.88 -12.10 -14.73
C CYS A 161 -29.75 -13.59 -14.46
N THR A 162 -28.72 -14.04 -13.76
CA THR A 162 -28.49 -15.45 -13.45
C THR A 162 -29.70 -16.12 -12.80
N GLY A 163 -30.28 -15.54 -11.75
CA GLY A 163 -31.39 -16.14 -10.98
C GLY A 163 -32.63 -15.26 -10.82
N GLY A 164 -32.70 -14.07 -11.47
CA GLY A 164 -33.86 -13.16 -11.43
C GLY A 164 -33.79 -12.05 -10.36
N ILE A 165 -32.97 -12.19 -9.32
CA ILE A 165 -32.97 -11.30 -8.13
C ILE A 165 -32.59 -9.84 -8.43
N ARG A 166 -31.69 -9.57 -9.39
CA ARG A 166 -31.34 -8.18 -9.79
C ARG A 166 -32.49 -7.51 -10.53
N CYS A 167 -33.21 -8.27 -11.33
CA CYS A 167 -34.35 -7.76 -12.10
C CYS A 167 -35.46 -7.23 -11.21
N GLU A 168 -35.63 -7.77 -9.99
CA GLU A 168 -36.62 -7.29 -9.02
C GLU A 168 -36.38 -5.84 -8.58
N LYS A 169 -35.11 -5.36 -8.61
CA LYS A 169 -34.78 -3.94 -8.37
C LYS A 169 -34.65 -3.13 -9.66
N ALA A 170 -34.10 -3.74 -10.69
CA ALA A 170 -33.93 -3.07 -12.00
C ALA A 170 -35.27 -2.62 -12.60
N GLY A 171 -36.30 -3.48 -12.53
CA GLY A 171 -37.61 -3.18 -13.09
C GLY A 171 -38.31 -1.94 -12.51
N PRO A 172 -38.59 -1.91 -11.21
CA PRO A 172 -39.18 -0.72 -10.60
C PRO A 172 -38.36 0.56 -10.84
N PHE A 173 -37.04 0.47 -10.87
CA PHE A 173 -36.20 1.61 -11.18
C PHE A 173 -36.39 2.07 -12.64
N MET A 174 -36.36 1.15 -13.60
CA MET A 174 -36.59 1.50 -15.01
C MET A 174 -37.99 2.09 -15.26
N GLU A 175 -39.00 1.59 -14.55
CA GLU A 175 -40.33 2.22 -14.58
C GLU A 175 -40.29 3.69 -14.09
N MET A 176 -39.51 3.96 -13.00
CA MET A 176 -39.30 5.33 -12.53
C MET A 176 -38.59 6.20 -13.56
N GLU A 177 -37.68 5.65 -14.36
CA GLU A 177 -36.99 6.35 -15.45
C GLU A 177 -37.83 6.43 -16.75
N GLY A 178 -39.08 5.97 -16.73
CA GLY A 178 -40.06 6.17 -17.80
C GLY A 178 -40.19 5.01 -18.82
N PHE A 179 -39.62 3.85 -18.55
CA PHE A 179 -39.84 2.65 -19.36
C PHE A 179 -41.26 2.11 -19.11
N ARG A 180 -42.00 1.74 -20.15
CA ARG A 180 -43.45 1.45 -20.05
C ARG A 180 -43.78 -0.06 -20.11
N ASN A 181 -43.02 -0.83 -20.90
CA ASN A 181 -43.32 -2.23 -21.21
C ASN A 181 -42.17 -3.11 -20.75
N ILE A 182 -42.06 -3.32 -19.43
CA ILE A 182 -40.95 -4.04 -18.83
C ILE A 182 -41.42 -5.39 -18.31
N TYR A 183 -40.67 -6.43 -18.60
CA TYR A 183 -40.82 -7.78 -18.08
C TYR A 183 -39.50 -8.23 -17.46
N GLN A 184 -39.59 -9.12 -16.47
CA GLN A 184 -38.42 -9.83 -15.94
C GLN A 184 -38.55 -11.33 -16.23
N LEU A 185 -37.45 -11.95 -16.71
CA LEU A 185 -37.41 -13.39 -16.92
C LEU A 185 -37.53 -14.11 -15.57
N ASP A 186 -38.64 -14.86 -15.40
CA ASP A 186 -38.92 -15.59 -14.16
C ASP A 186 -37.83 -16.64 -13.94
N GLY A 187 -37.18 -16.54 -12.78
CA GLY A 187 -36.11 -17.45 -12.43
C GLY A 187 -34.78 -17.24 -13.15
N GLY A 188 -34.69 -16.25 -14.07
CA GLY A 188 -33.45 -15.89 -14.77
C GLY A 188 -32.95 -16.96 -15.75
N ILE A 189 -31.65 -16.84 -16.10
CA ILE A 189 -31.00 -17.72 -17.09
C ILE A 189 -31.04 -19.19 -16.63
N LEU A 190 -30.81 -19.47 -15.36
CA LEU A 190 -30.78 -20.86 -14.87
C LEU A 190 -32.12 -21.58 -15.08
N LYS A 191 -33.25 -20.90 -14.83
CA LYS A 191 -34.56 -21.47 -15.10
C LYS A 191 -34.86 -21.59 -16.60
N TYR A 192 -34.32 -20.64 -17.39
CA TYR A 192 -34.42 -20.74 -18.83
C TYR A 192 -33.67 -21.97 -19.36
N PHE A 193 -32.49 -22.25 -18.87
CA PHE A 193 -31.73 -23.47 -19.21
C PHE A 193 -32.48 -24.74 -18.80
N GLU A 194 -33.04 -24.77 -17.60
CA GLU A 194 -33.81 -25.92 -17.11
C GLU A 194 -35.02 -26.23 -17.98
N GLU A 195 -35.77 -25.22 -18.43
CA GLU A 195 -37.03 -25.40 -19.17
C GLU A 195 -36.88 -25.40 -20.70
N CYS A 196 -35.86 -24.70 -21.23
CA CYS A 196 -35.72 -24.43 -22.68
C CYS A 196 -34.34 -24.79 -23.25
N GLY A 197 -33.39 -25.21 -22.39
CA GLY A 197 -32.01 -25.45 -22.85
C GLY A 197 -31.30 -24.19 -23.32
N GLY A 198 -30.40 -24.31 -24.30
CA GLY A 198 -29.54 -23.23 -24.81
C GLY A 198 -30.09 -22.44 -25.98
N ASP A 199 -31.36 -22.62 -26.36
CA ASP A 199 -31.92 -21.89 -27.50
C ASP A 199 -31.86 -20.38 -27.28
N HIS A 200 -31.43 -19.61 -28.29
CA HIS A 200 -31.24 -18.17 -28.23
C HIS A 200 -30.19 -17.65 -27.26
N TYR A 201 -29.38 -18.51 -26.63
CA TYR A 201 -28.32 -18.16 -25.73
C TYR A 201 -26.97 -18.59 -26.31
N ASP A 202 -25.94 -17.77 -26.12
CA ASP A 202 -24.56 -18.08 -26.54
C ASP A 202 -23.66 -18.19 -25.29
N GLY A 203 -22.92 -19.30 -25.17
CA GLY A 203 -21.94 -19.53 -24.10
C GLY A 203 -22.53 -20.16 -22.83
N GLU A 204 -21.93 -19.85 -21.70
CA GLU A 204 -22.19 -20.41 -20.36
C GLU A 204 -22.84 -19.39 -19.42
N CYS A 205 -23.48 -19.84 -18.37
CA CYS A 205 -24.01 -18.97 -17.34
C CYS A 205 -23.08 -18.95 -16.12
N PHE A 206 -22.59 -17.74 -15.75
CA PHE A 206 -21.84 -17.56 -14.52
C PHE A 206 -22.71 -17.85 -13.30
N VAL A 207 -22.18 -18.67 -12.36
CA VAL A 207 -22.79 -18.98 -11.07
C VAL A 207 -21.88 -18.59 -9.91
N PHE A 208 -22.49 -18.24 -8.75
CA PHE A 208 -21.76 -17.69 -7.58
C PHE A 208 -21.30 -18.77 -6.60
N ASP A 209 -20.97 -19.95 -7.09
CA ASP A 209 -20.41 -21.06 -6.33
C ASP A 209 -19.09 -21.55 -6.94
N GLN A 210 -18.56 -22.70 -6.48
CA GLN A 210 -17.25 -23.20 -6.95
C GLN A 210 -17.25 -23.68 -8.41
N ARG A 211 -18.42 -23.92 -8.99
CA ARG A 211 -18.54 -24.33 -10.41
C ARG A 211 -18.22 -23.19 -11.37
N VAL A 212 -18.36 -21.95 -10.92
CA VAL A 212 -18.09 -20.71 -11.69
C VAL A 212 -18.95 -20.57 -12.95
N GLY A 213 -18.95 -21.54 -13.85
CA GLY A 213 -19.77 -21.61 -15.06
C GLY A 213 -20.61 -22.88 -15.14
N VAL A 214 -21.79 -22.76 -15.71
CA VAL A 214 -22.62 -23.91 -16.10
C VAL A 214 -23.06 -23.75 -17.54
N ASP A 215 -23.07 -24.84 -18.27
CA ASP A 215 -23.57 -24.91 -19.63
C ASP A 215 -25.11 -24.92 -19.69
N PRO A 216 -25.75 -24.83 -20.87
CA PRO A 216 -27.21 -24.91 -20.98
C PRO A 216 -27.85 -26.23 -20.50
N ALA A 217 -27.08 -27.30 -20.32
CA ALA A 217 -27.54 -28.54 -19.70
C ALA A 217 -27.38 -28.51 -18.16
N LEU A 218 -26.97 -27.35 -17.60
CA LEU A 218 -26.69 -27.11 -16.17
C LEU A 218 -25.53 -27.95 -15.62
N GLN A 219 -24.64 -28.41 -16.51
CA GLN A 219 -23.42 -29.11 -16.13
C GLN A 219 -22.30 -28.11 -15.84
N GLU A 220 -21.44 -28.44 -14.88
CA GLU A 220 -20.25 -27.68 -14.56
C GLU A 220 -19.29 -27.63 -15.77
N THR A 221 -18.71 -26.48 -16.03
CA THR A 221 -17.76 -26.26 -17.10
C THR A 221 -16.32 -26.10 -16.56
N ASP A 222 -15.33 -26.09 -17.46
CA ASP A 222 -13.92 -25.89 -17.09
C ASP A 222 -13.59 -24.43 -16.74
N THR A 223 -14.58 -23.55 -16.64
CA THR A 223 -14.40 -22.14 -16.31
C THR A 223 -13.93 -21.98 -14.87
N ALA A 224 -12.81 -21.26 -14.69
CA ALA A 224 -12.23 -20.93 -13.39
C ALA A 224 -12.39 -19.45 -13.05
N VAL A 225 -12.04 -19.05 -11.82
CA VAL A 225 -11.98 -17.64 -11.39
C VAL A 225 -10.56 -17.24 -11.05
N CYS A 226 -10.11 -16.13 -11.58
CA CYS A 226 -8.85 -15.53 -11.16
C CYS A 226 -8.94 -15.06 -9.70
N TYR A 227 -8.11 -15.59 -8.80
CA TYR A 227 -8.11 -15.19 -7.39
C TYR A 227 -7.70 -13.74 -7.16
N ALA A 228 -6.95 -13.12 -8.09
CA ALA A 228 -6.47 -11.75 -7.96
C ALA A 228 -7.53 -10.71 -8.37
N CYS A 229 -8.17 -10.87 -9.53
CA CYS A 229 -9.11 -9.87 -10.06
C CYS A 229 -10.56 -10.36 -10.10
N GLN A 230 -10.83 -11.63 -9.77
CA GLN A 230 -12.15 -12.27 -9.79
C GLN A 230 -12.77 -12.40 -11.19
N ALA A 231 -11.99 -12.21 -12.25
CA ALA A 231 -12.46 -12.45 -13.61
C ALA A 231 -12.65 -13.95 -13.83
N PRO A 232 -13.74 -14.39 -14.51
CA PRO A 232 -13.87 -15.74 -14.99
C PRO A 232 -12.86 -15.99 -16.12
N LEU A 233 -12.33 -17.21 -16.15
CA LEU A 233 -11.28 -17.65 -17.07
C LEU A 233 -11.77 -18.84 -17.86
N SER A 234 -11.80 -18.71 -19.18
CA SER A 234 -11.99 -19.85 -20.09
C SER A 234 -10.80 -20.83 -20.01
N ALA A 235 -10.93 -22.00 -20.62
CA ALA A 235 -9.80 -22.93 -20.77
C ALA A 235 -8.63 -22.26 -21.51
N GLU A 236 -8.89 -21.48 -22.56
CA GLU A 236 -7.89 -20.73 -23.31
C GLU A 236 -7.17 -19.68 -22.44
N ASP A 237 -7.90 -18.95 -21.58
CA ASP A 237 -7.31 -18.00 -20.63
C ASP A 237 -6.38 -18.68 -19.63
N GLN A 238 -6.67 -19.93 -19.26
CA GLN A 238 -5.86 -20.72 -18.32
C GLN A 238 -4.60 -21.30 -18.98
N GLU A 239 -4.55 -21.42 -20.30
CA GLU A 239 -3.37 -21.80 -21.09
C GLU A 239 -2.47 -20.59 -21.44
N ASP A 240 -2.97 -19.37 -21.28
CA ASP A 240 -2.20 -18.14 -21.57
C ASP A 240 -0.96 -18.03 -20.68
N VAL A 241 0.18 -17.63 -21.28
CA VAL A 241 1.48 -17.47 -20.58
C VAL A 241 1.41 -16.45 -19.42
N ARG A 242 0.43 -15.56 -19.42
CA ARG A 242 0.17 -14.57 -18.37
C ARG A 242 -0.62 -15.14 -17.19
N TYR A 243 -1.17 -16.34 -17.34
CA TYR A 243 -1.89 -17.00 -16.25
C TYR A 243 -0.91 -17.67 -15.29
N VAL A 244 -1.00 -17.28 -14.02
CA VAL A 244 -0.31 -17.94 -12.91
C VAL A 244 -1.34 -18.19 -11.82
N ALA A 245 -1.69 -19.45 -11.59
CA ALA A 245 -2.71 -19.86 -10.63
C ALA A 245 -2.54 -19.16 -9.27
N GLY A 246 -3.58 -18.52 -8.80
CA GLY A 246 -3.59 -17.78 -7.53
C GLY A 246 -2.89 -16.41 -7.55
N LYS A 247 -2.29 -15.97 -8.65
CA LYS A 247 -1.54 -14.71 -8.74
C LYS A 247 -2.03 -13.76 -9.81
N THR A 248 -2.19 -14.21 -11.06
CA THR A 248 -2.50 -13.35 -12.20
C THR A 248 -3.19 -14.12 -13.32
N CYS A 249 -3.89 -13.41 -14.20
CA CYS A 249 -4.51 -13.94 -15.41
C CYS A 249 -4.33 -12.93 -16.57
N PRO A 250 -4.70 -13.27 -17.82
CA PRO A 250 -4.56 -12.37 -18.97
C PRO A 250 -5.16 -10.98 -18.76
N TYR A 251 -6.24 -10.87 -17.97
CA TYR A 251 -6.96 -9.61 -17.70
C TYR A 251 -6.34 -8.74 -16.62
N CYS A 252 -5.60 -9.31 -15.66
CA CYS A 252 -4.97 -8.55 -14.57
C CYS A 252 -3.44 -8.62 -14.58
N PHE A 253 -2.87 -9.30 -15.57
CA PHE A 253 -1.43 -9.34 -15.73
C PHE A 253 -0.89 -7.94 -16.07
N LYS A 254 0.14 -7.56 -15.33
CA LYS A 254 0.93 -6.36 -15.62
C LYS A 254 2.39 -6.75 -15.66
N PRO A 255 3.17 -6.27 -16.62
CA PRO A 255 4.62 -6.43 -16.63
C PRO A 255 5.25 -5.83 -15.36
N GLU A 256 6.38 -6.38 -14.90
CA GLU A 256 7.05 -5.88 -13.69
C GLU A 256 7.41 -4.38 -13.73
N PRO A 257 7.85 -3.78 -14.86
CA PRO A 257 8.07 -2.34 -14.93
C PRO A 257 6.81 -1.51 -14.66
N GLU A 258 5.64 -1.96 -15.17
CA GLU A 258 4.37 -1.28 -14.94
C GLU A 258 3.93 -1.39 -13.47
N LYS A 259 4.04 -2.58 -12.88
CA LYS A 259 3.77 -2.80 -11.45
C LYS A 259 4.68 -1.94 -10.56
N MET A 260 5.94 -1.81 -10.92
CA MET A 260 6.88 -0.98 -10.21
C MET A 260 6.51 0.51 -10.32
N ALA A 261 6.15 0.97 -11.53
CA ALA A 261 5.71 2.35 -11.73
C ALA A 261 4.46 2.69 -10.91
N GLU A 262 3.49 1.77 -10.83
CA GLU A 262 2.30 1.94 -9.98
C GLU A 262 2.65 1.97 -8.48
N ARG A 263 3.58 1.11 -8.03
CA ARG A 263 4.06 1.13 -6.64
C ARG A 263 4.73 2.46 -6.31
N ILE A 264 5.61 2.94 -7.19
CA ILE A 264 6.27 4.23 -7.03
C ILE A 264 5.25 5.36 -6.97
N ALA A 265 4.31 5.42 -7.92
CA ALA A 265 3.30 6.47 -7.95
C ALA A 265 2.43 6.48 -6.68
N ALA A 266 2.00 5.30 -6.22
CA ALA A 266 1.19 5.17 -5.01
C ALA A 266 1.96 5.55 -3.74
N ALA A 267 3.24 5.16 -3.63
CA ALA A 267 4.09 5.52 -2.50
C ALA A 267 4.46 7.00 -2.53
N GLN A 268 4.76 7.57 -3.70
CA GLN A 268 5.05 8.98 -3.88
C GLN A 268 3.89 9.88 -3.46
N ALA A 269 2.67 9.57 -3.92
CA ALA A 269 1.48 10.33 -3.54
C ALA A 269 1.25 10.35 -2.01
N LYS A 270 1.49 9.23 -1.33
CA LYS A 270 1.42 9.18 0.14
C LYS A 270 2.53 10.01 0.79
N LEU A 271 3.75 9.95 0.23
CA LEU A 271 4.90 10.68 0.75
C LEU A 271 4.72 12.18 0.60
N ASP A 272 4.21 12.63 -0.53
CA ASP A 272 3.90 14.04 -0.79
C ASP A 272 2.86 14.56 0.21
N ALA A 273 1.80 13.79 0.45
CA ALA A 273 0.77 14.14 1.44
C ALA A 273 1.34 14.23 2.88
N VAL A 274 2.23 13.31 3.26
CA VAL A 274 2.92 13.37 4.58
C VAL A 274 3.86 14.58 4.67
N CYS A 275 4.52 14.94 3.58
CA CYS A 275 5.42 16.08 3.52
C CYS A 275 4.69 17.43 3.40
N GLU A 276 3.43 17.46 2.99
CA GLU A 276 2.64 18.69 2.92
C GLU A 276 2.52 19.33 4.31
N VAL A 277 2.15 18.54 5.31
CA VAL A 277 2.15 18.93 6.72
C VAL A 277 3.19 18.07 7.46
N LEU A 278 4.40 18.60 7.61
CA LEU A 278 5.49 17.89 8.27
C LEU A 278 5.06 17.41 9.67
N PRO A 279 5.28 16.13 10.04
CA PRO A 279 4.82 15.58 11.32
C PRO A 279 5.38 16.28 12.56
N GLY A 280 6.56 16.91 12.45
CA GLY A 280 7.20 17.67 13.51
C GLY A 280 6.71 19.13 13.64
N SER A 281 5.88 19.62 12.69
CA SER A 281 5.35 21.01 12.74
C SER A 281 4.29 21.21 13.84
N MET A 282 3.77 20.12 14.43
CA MET A 282 2.86 20.19 15.57
C MET A 282 3.63 19.92 16.87
N PRO A 283 3.41 20.71 17.95
CA PRO A 283 4.05 20.44 19.22
C PRO A 283 3.70 19.05 19.73
N GLN A 284 4.71 18.24 20.01
CA GLN A 284 4.51 16.87 20.46
C GLN A 284 5.54 16.49 21.53
N GLU A 285 5.06 15.73 22.54
CA GLU A 285 5.92 15.13 23.53
C GLU A 285 6.82 14.07 22.88
N ASN A 286 8.11 14.19 23.11
CA ASN A 286 9.10 13.23 22.65
C ASN A 286 9.59 12.38 23.81
N ARG A 287 9.71 11.06 23.62
CA ARG A 287 10.23 10.12 24.60
C ARG A 287 11.50 9.47 24.07
N ARG A 288 12.63 9.73 24.73
CA ARG A 288 13.93 9.17 24.33
C ARG A 288 14.38 8.10 25.30
N PRO A 289 14.84 6.92 24.81
CA PRO A 289 15.36 5.90 25.68
C PRO A 289 16.72 6.35 26.28
N VAL A 290 16.87 6.19 27.57
CA VAL A 290 18.14 6.21 28.28
C VAL A 290 18.62 4.77 28.34
N ASN A 291 19.74 4.47 27.68
CA ASN A 291 20.30 3.13 27.63
C ASN A 291 21.19 2.90 28.86
N VAL A 292 20.79 1.97 29.72
CA VAL A 292 21.58 1.58 30.89
C VAL A 292 22.51 0.43 30.50
N ALA A 293 23.75 0.77 30.14
CA ALA A 293 24.79 -0.22 29.84
C ALA A 293 25.20 -1.01 31.09
N ALA A 294 25.84 -2.18 30.91
CA ALA A 294 26.25 -3.06 32.01
C ALA A 294 27.15 -2.36 33.06
N LYS A 295 27.99 -1.42 32.63
CA LYS A 295 28.86 -0.64 33.54
C LYS A 295 28.10 0.23 34.56
N TYR A 296 26.81 0.53 34.29
CA TYR A 296 25.97 1.37 35.15
C TYR A 296 25.08 0.55 36.10
N ASP A 297 25.23 -0.76 36.16
CA ASP A 297 24.45 -1.57 37.09
C ASP A 297 24.61 -1.07 38.55
N ARG A 298 23.49 -0.84 39.21
CA ARG A 298 23.41 -0.29 40.59
C ARG A 298 23.89 1.16 40.75
N TRP A 299 24.08 1.92 39.69
CA TRP A 299 24.26 3.38 39.81
C TRP A 299 22.93 4.09 40.03
N SER A 300 22.99 5.33 40.57
CA SER A 300 21.79 6.19 40.54
C SER A 300 21.54 6.68 39.09
N LEU A 301 20.27 6.93 38.74
CA LEU A 301 19.93 7.49 37.44
C LEU A 301 20.64 8.83 37.19
N GLY A 302 20.76 9.68 38.23
CA GLY A 302 21.47 10.95 38.14
C GLY A 302 22.94 10.78 37.78
N ASP A 303 23.63 9.79 38.38
CA ASP A 303 25.05 9.52 38.09
C ASP A 303 25.23 8.95 36.67
N VAL A 304 24.32 8.08 36.24
CA VAL A 304 24.33 7.55 34.86
C VAL A 304 24.20 8.67 33.83
N LEU A 305 23.27 9.61 34.06
CA LEU A 305 23.05 10.73 33.15
C LEU A 305 24.24 11.69 33.13
N ALA A 306 24.85 11.94 34.26
CA ALA A 306 26.04 12.78 34.37
C ALA A 306 27.27 12.17 33.66
N ASP A 307 27.45 10.83 33.73
CA ASP A 307 28.53 10.14 33.02
C ASP A 307 28.29 9.99 31.51
N GLN A 308 27.05 9.75 31.12
CA GLN A 308 26.70 9.63 29.69
C GLN A 308 26.69 10.97 28.95
N PHE A 309 26.38 12.06 29.64
CA PHE A 309 26.20 13.39 29.05
C PHE A 309 26.95 14.46 29.88
N PRO A 310 28.28 14.41 29.91
CA PRO A 310 29.09 15.30 30.75
C PRO A 310 28.95 16.79 30.39
N GLN A 311 28.46 17.09 29.17
CA GLN A 311 28.19 18.44 28.69
C GLN A 311 26.93 19.08 29.35
N ILE A 312 26.09 18.29 30.04
CA ILE A 312 24.89 18.77 30.69
C ILE A 312 25.17 18.81 32.21
N PRO A 313 25.06 19.99 32.85
CA PRO A 313 25.29 20.15 34.30
C PRO A 313 24.37 19.26 35.15
N ARG A 314 24.87 18.80 36.30
CA ARG A 314 24.12 17.88 37.17
C ARG A 314 22.83 18.49 37.71
N ASP A 315 22.84 19.77 38.03
CA ASP A 315 21.66 20.52 38.52
C ASP A 315 20.54 20.55 37.46
N GLU A 316 20.89 20.59 36.19
CA GLU A 316 19.92 20.49 35.09
C GLU A 316 19.26 19.09 35.05
N TRP A 317 20.01 18.01 35.32
CA TRP A 317 19.43 16.67 35.44
C TRP A 317 18.50 16.55 36.66
N GLU A 318 18.89 17.12 37.78
CA GLU A 318 18.07 17.16 39.01
C GLU A 318 16.76 17.92 38.76
N ARG A 319 16.83 19.07 38.07
CA ARG A 319 15.65 19.85 37.68
C ARG A 319 14.70 19.03 36.80
N ARG A 320 15.22 18.36 35.74
CA ARG A 320 14.42 17.51 34.88
C ARG A 320 13.81 16.31 35.61
N GLY A 321 14.52 15.77 36.58
CA GLY A 321 14.01 14.73 37.46
C GLY A 321 12.86 15.19 38.33
N ALA A 322 12.99 16.38 38.95
CA ALA A 322 11.95 17.01 39.78
C ALA A 322 10.70 17.36 38.95
N GLU A 323 10.87 17.69 37.64
CA GLU A 323 9.78 17.91 36.71
C GLU A 323 9.10 16.59 36.26
N GLY A 324 9.52 15.42 36.76
CA GLY A 324 8.95 14.13 36.42
C GLY A 324 9.26 13.65 35.00
N ARG A 325 10.32 14.15 34.37
CA ARG A 325 10.68 13.85 32.96
C ARG A 325 11.29 12.46 32.73
N PHE A 326 11.39 11.61 33.74
CA PHE A 326 11.92 10.26 33.60
C PHE A 326 10.88 9.24 34.05
N VAL A 327 10.62 8.27 33.16
CA VAL A 327 9.65 7.20 33.41
C VAL A 327 10.23 5.85 32.97
N SER A 328 9.78 4.78 33.60
CA SER A 328 10.03 3.44 33.08
C SER A 328 9.32 3.26 31.74
N TYR A 329 9.66 2.21 30.97
CA TYR A 329 8.95 1.85 29.72
C TYR A 329 7.44 1.63 29.95
N GLY A 330 7.03 1.23 31.16
CA GLY A 330 5.62 1.10 31.57
C GLY A 330 4.99 2.39 32.13
N GLY A 331 5.65 3.56 32.00
CA GLY A 331 5.13 4.87 32.40
C GLY A 331 5.26 5.23 33.88
N LYS A 332 5.91 4.39 34.72
CA LYS A 332 6.13 4.72 36.15
C LYS A 332 7.24 5.74 36.29
N PRO A 333 7.04 6.84 37.06
CA PRO A 333 8.08 7.85 37.33
C PRO A 333 9.36 7.24 37.90
N ARG A 334 10.51 7.87 37.56
CA ARG A 334 11.85 7.53 38.08
C ARG A 334 12.51 8.82 38.56
N GLY A 335 12.85 8.90 39.84
CA GLY A 335 13.65 10.00 40.41
C GLY A 335 15.13 9.86 40.05
N MET A 336 15.91 10.89 40.29
CA MET A 336 17.36 10.86 40.07
C MET A 336 18.10 9.89 41.00
N ASP A 337 17.52 9.59 42.16
CA ASP A 337 17.96 8.62 43.16
C ASP A 337 17.62 7.16 42.79
N HIS A 338 16.81 6.94 41.72
CA HIS A 338 16.46 5.60 41.29
C HIS A 338 17.70 4.79 40.93
N ILE A 339 17.87 3.64 41.62
CA ILE A 339 18.99 2.71 41.34
C ILE A 339 18.65 1.89 40.12
N VAL A 340 19.38 2.11 39.03
CA VAL A 340 19.15 1.44 37.74
C VAL A 340 19.75 0.03 37.71
N ARG A 341 19.21 -0.79 36.85
CA ARG A 341 19.76 -2.13 36.52
C ARG A 341 20.24 -2.18 35.09
N ALA A 342 21.30 -2.94 34.85
CA ALA A 342 21.78 -3.17 33.50
C ALA A 342 20.65 -3.63 32.55
N GLY A 343 20.50 -2.95 31.42
CA GLY A 343 19.44 -3.20 30.44
C GLY A 343 18.07 -2.64 30.83
N GLU A 344 17.93 -1.94 31.97
CA GLU A 344 16.67 -1.25 32.30
C GLU A 344 16.33 -0.22 31.23
N ARG A 345 15.05 -0.16 30.85
CA ARG A 345 14.54 0.80 29.86
C ARG A 345 13.87 1.97 30.56
N ILE A 346 14.57 3.08 30.58
CA ILE A 346 14.05 4.37 31.09
C ILE A 346 13.81 5.29 29.90
N LEU A 347 12.74 6.04 29.93
CA LEU A 347 12.40 7.03 28.92
C LEU A 347 12.53 8.43 29.54
N GLN A 348 13.31 9.30 28.91
CA GLN A 348 13.29 10.72 29.16
C GLN A 348 12.17 11.37 28.35
N ILE A 349 11.30 12.11 29.00
CA ILE A 349 10.21 12.88 28.39
C ILE A 349 10.73 14.29 28.10
N PHE A 350 10.59 14.71 26.85
CA PHE A 350 10.81 16.07 26.41
C PHE A 350 9.47 16.78 26.27
N PRO A 351 9.32 18.03 26.74
CA PRO A 351 8.07 18.76 26.57
C PRO A 351 7.72 18.90 25.11
N PRO A 352 6.44 19.16 24.80
CA PRO A 352 6.02 19.39 23.43
C PRO A 352 6.78 20.56 22.80
N GLU A 353 7.52 20.28 21.75
CA GLU A 353 8.26 21.26 20.96
C GLU A 353 7.90 21.11 19.49
N VAL A 354 7.95 22.21 18.75
CA VAL A 354 7.88 22.23 17.28
C VAL A 354 9.28 21.97 16.75
N GLU A 355 9.40 21.00 15.88
CA GLU A 355 10.67 20.71 15.22
C GLU A 355 10.94 21.70 14.10
N PRO A 356 12.21 22.00 13.80
CA PRO A 356 12.53 22.83 12.63
C PRO A 356 11.99 22.20 11.35
N ASP A 357 11.62 23.03 10.41
CA ASP A 357 11.24 22.60 9.06
C ASP A 357 12.42 21.93 8.35
N VAL A 358 12.10 21.03 7.42
CA VAL A 358 13.06 20.31 6.58
C VAL A 358 12.66 20.41 5.12
N ALA A 359 13.63 20.18 4.24
CA ALA A 359 13.36 20.18 2.81
C ALA A 359 12.36 19.08 2.44
N LYS A 360 11.39 19.45 1.64
CA LYS A 360 10.36 18.59 1.02
C LYS A 360 10.85 18.16 -0.36
N GLY A 361 10.07 17.31 -1.05
CA GLY A 361 10.44 16.88 -2.41
C GLY A 361 11.34 15.66 -2.44
N ILE A 362 11.14 14.73 -1.49
CA ILE A 362 11.74 13.38 -1.55
C ILE A 362 11.17 12.68 -2.77
N ARG A 363 12.02 12.13 -3.64
CA ARG A 363 11.61 11.42 -4.85
C ARG A 363 11.96 9.94 -4.77
N ILE A 364 10.98 9.06 -4.99
CA ILE A 364 11.19 7.62 -5.09
C ILE A 364 11.63 7.30 -6.52
N VAL A 365 12.83 6.75 -6.68
CA VAL A 365 13.44 6.43 -7.98
C VAL A 365 13.21 4.97 -8.35
N TRP A 366 13.19 4.08 -7.36
CA TRP A 366 13.04 2.64 -7.53
C TRP A 366 12.31 2.03 -6.34
N ASP A 367 11.40 1.09 -6.59
CA ASP A 367 10.65 0.40 -5.56
C ASP A 367 10.26 -1.01 -6.00
N ASP A 368 11.05 -2.02 -5.62
CA ASP A 368 10.78 -3.43 -5.87
C ASP A 368 10.56 -4.25 -4.57
N GLU A 369 10.62 -5.56 -4.65
CA GLU A 369 10.39 -6.45 -3.51
C GLU A 369 11.52 -6.48 -2.48
N ALA A 370 12.72 -6.00 -2.83
CA ALA A 370 13.91 -6.04 -1.99
C ALA A 370 14.40 -4.67 -1.53
N ILE A 371 14.35 -3.67 -2.41
CA ILE A 371 14.97 -2.36 -2.20
C ILE A 371 14.02 -1.20 -2.55
N VAL A 372 14.34 -0.04 -1.98
CA VAL A 372 13.80 1.27 -2.37
C VAL A 372 14.98 2.23 -2.51
N VAL A 373 15.09 2.91 -3.65
CA VAL A 373 16.07 3.97 -3.87
C VAL A 373 15.34 5.30 -3.94
N LEU A 374 15.87 6.29 -3.22
CA LEU A 374 15.29 7.62 -3.10
C LEU A 374 16.31 8.69 -3.47
N GLU A 375 15.82 9.81 -3.97
CA GLU A 375 16.55 11.08 -3.92
C GLU A 375 16.10 11.86 -2.68
N LYS A 376 17.04 12.05 -1.76
CA LYS A 376 16.86 12.83 -0.54
C LYS A 376 17.15 14.31 -0.82
N PRO A 377 16.22 15.23 -0.55
CA PRO A 377 16.52 16.66 -0.55
C PRO A 377 17.37 17.04 0.67
N ALA A 378 17.85 18.28 0.68
CA ALA A 378 18.58 18.87 1.80
C ALA A 378 18.05 20.29 2.09
N PRO A 379 17.99 20.70 3.38
CA PRO A 379 18.35 19.91 4.57
C PRO A 379 17.26 18.92 5.00
N LEU A 380 17.62 17.67 5.24
CA LEU A 380 16.73 16.64 5.80
C LEU A 380 17.56 15.57 6.53
N PRO A 381 17.45 15.44 7.85
CA PRO A 381 18.13 14.38 8.61
C PRO A 381 17.63 12.98 8.22
N MET A 382 18.52 11.98 8.25
CA MET A 382 18.16 10.59 7.96
C MET A 382 17.31 9.96 9.06
N HIS A 383 17.64 10.22 10.32
CA HIS A 383 17.00 9.65 11.52
C HIS A 383 17.01 10.66 12.67
N ALA A 384 16.30 10.36 13.74
CA ALA A 384 16.19 11.21 14.90
C ALA A 384 17.57 11.63 15.45
N SER A 385 17.82 12.93 15.51
CA SER A 385 19.07 13.52 15.99
C SER A 385 18.84 14.99 16.38
N GLY A 386 19.47 15.43 17.48
CA GLY A 386 19.35 16.79 17.96
C GLY A 386 17.88 17.21 18.16
N ARG A 387 17.44 18.23 17.46
CA ARG A 387 16.08 18.79 17.51
C ARG A 387 15.07 18.06 16.60
N TYR A 388 15.53 17.13 15.78
CA TYR A 388 14.72 16.43 14.79
C TYR A 388 14.34 15.04 15.29
N HIS A 389 13.06 14.71 15.29
CA HIS A 389 12.49 13.41 15.65
C HIS A 389 11.61 12.84 14.57
N ARG A 390 10.63 13.65 14.12
CA ARG A 390 9.61 13.32 13.15
C ARG A 390 9.91 13.93 11.79
N ASN A 391 10.51 15.10 11.77
CA ASN A 391 11.01 15.73 10.54
C ASN A 391 12.34 15.08 10.14
N THR A 392 12.29 13.76 9.89
CA THR A 392 13.41 12.93 9.45
C THR A 392 12.98 11.99 8.34
N LEU A 393 13.88 11.69 7.39
CA LEU A 393 13.59 10.80 6.27
C LEU A 393 13.00 9.46 6.74
N GLN A 394 13.60 8.82 7.75
CA GLN A 394 13.12 7.54 8.27
C GLN A 394 11.70 7.63 8.81
N HIS A 395 11.35 8.70 9.53
CA HIS A 395 10.02 8.85 10.10
C HIS A 395 8.96 9.08 9.01
N LEU A 396 9.26 9.95 8.02
CA LEU A 396 8.38 10.20 6.87
C LEU A 396 8.12 8.91 6.09
N LEU A 397 9.16 8.13 5.79
CA LEU A 397 9.03 6.84 5.12
C LEU A 397 8.26 5.81 5.94
N ASN A 398 8.40 5.80 7.25
CA ASN A 398 7.66 4.88 8.10
C ASN A 398 6.14 5.07 7.98
N GLN A 399 5.66 6.29 7.78
CA GLN A 399 4.23 6.56 7.56
C GLN A 399 3.72 6.07 6.20
N VAL A 400 4.60 6.03 5.20
CA VAL A 400 4.26 5.57 3.84
C VAL A 400 4.25 4.03 3.76
N TYR A 401 5.23 3.39 4.39
CA TYR A 401 5.50 1.95 4.29
C TYR A 401 5.03 1.13 5.52
N GLU A 402 4.14 1.68 6.36
CA GLU A 402 3.54 0.95 7.48
C GLU A 402 2.73 -0.26 6.98
N PRO A 403 2.75 -1.41 7.69
CA PRO A 403 3.55 -1.77 8.88
C PRO A 403 4.94 -2.33 8.57
N LYS A 404 5.37 -2.37 7.32
CA LYS A 404 6.65 -2.95 6.88
C LYS A 404 7.69 -1.85 6.66
N PHE A 405 8.22 -1.32 7.75
CA PHE A 405 9.18 -0.21 7.73
C PHE A 405 10.47 -0.52 6.96
N LEU A 406 10.87 0.44 6.12
CA LEU A 406 12.12 0.38 5.38
C LEU A 406 13.33 0.52 6.31
N ARG A 407 14.46 -0.08 5.92
CA ARG A 407 15.72 -0.06 6.65
C ARG A 407 16.79 0.66 5.85
N PRO A 408 17.40 1.74 6.37
CA PRO A 408 18.48 2.39 5.67
C PRO A 408 19.69 1.44 5.58
N VAL A 409 20.25 1.34 4.37
CA VAL A 409 21.46 0.55 4.13
C VAL A 409 22.69 1.39 4.44
N HIS A 410 22.66 2.67 4.10
CA HIS A 410 23.67 3.68 4.40
C HIS A 410 23.01 5.00 4.78
N ARG A 411 23.82 6.01 5.08
CA ARG A 411 23.32 7.33 5.49
C ARG A 411 23.98 8.45 4.68
N LEU A 412 23.26 9.56 4.55
CA LEU A 412 23.77 10.87 4.15
C LEU A 412 23.63 11.85 5.32
N ASP A 413 24.48 12.87 5.36
CA ASP A 413 24.32 13.97 6.30
C ASP A 413 23.05 14.78 5.99
N ALA A 414 22.53 15.53 6.97
CA ALA A 414 21.30 16.30 6.81
C ALA A 414 21.38 17.27 5.61
N ASN A 415 22.52 17.95 5.46
CA ASN A 415 22.75 18.94 4.41
C ASN A 415 23.18 18.34 3.06
N THR A 416 23.46 17.03 2.99
CA THR A 416 23.82 16.34 1.74
C THR A 416 22.58 15.85 1.04
N ARG A 417 22.37 16.25 -0.22
CA ARG A 417 21.28 15.74 -1.07
C ARG A 417 21.72 14.53 -1.89
N GLY A 418 20.75 13.82 -2.50
CA GLY A 418 20.99 12.79 -3.50
C GLY A 418 20.56 11.39 -3.10
N LEU A 419 21.15 10.39 -3.75
CA LEU A 419 20.70 9.00 -3.71
C LEU A 419 20.91 8.31 -2.37
N VAL A 420 19.85 7.68 -1.86
CA VAL A 420 19.87 6.86 -0.65
C VAL A 420 19.18 5.53 -0.90
N LEU A 421 19.82 4.44 -0.45
CA LEU A 421 19.35 3.07 -0.57
C LEU A 421 18.73 2.59 0.73
N PHE A 422 17.51 2.06 0.62
CA PHE A 422 16.80 1.36 1.68
C PHE A 422 16.53 -0.09 1.31
N ALA A 423 16.44 -0.96 2.30
CA ALA A 423 16.06 -2.36 2.14
C ALA A 423 14.68 -2.61 2.80
N ARG A 424 13.87 -3.47 2.19
CA ARG A 424 12.54 -3.82 2.72
C ARG A 424 12.59 -4.77 3.91
N THR A 425 13.67 -5.55 4.06
CA THR A 425 13.81 -6.51 5.15
C THR A 425 15.18 -6.42 5.82
N ARG A 426 15.28 -6.95 7.06
CA ARG A 426 16.57 -7.08 7.75
C ARG A 426 17.54 -7.98 6.98
N HIS A 427 17.04 -8.98 6.27
CA HIS A 427 17.86 -9.89 5.48
C HIS A 427 18.54 -9.14 4.33
N TYR A 428 17.77 -8.43 3.49
CA TYR A 428 18.32 -7.65 2.38
C TYR A 428 19.23 -6.52 2.85
N CYS A 429 18.86 -5.87 3.96
CA CYS A 429 19.72 -4.84 4.56
C CYS A 429 21.12 -5.38 4.89
N ARG A 430 21.21 -6.56 5.51
CA ARG A 430 22.50 -7.19 5.82
C ARG A 430 23.31 -7.55 4.58
N LEU A 431 22.67 -8.09 3.53
CA LEU A 431 23.34 -8.43 2.27
C LEU A 431 23.92 -7.17 1.60
N LEU A 432 23.15 -6.10 1.57
CA LEU A 432 23.61 -4.83 1.00
C LEU A 432 24.70 -4.18 1.87
N GLN A 433 24.51 -4.10 3.19
CA GLN A 433 25.54 -3.53 4.08
C GLN A 433 26.89 -4.26 3.96
N ARG A 434 26.88 -5.58 3.73
CA ARG A 434 28.10 -6.32 3.46
C ARG A 434 28.82 -5.83 2.21
N GLN A 435 28.08 -5.49 1.14
CA GLN A 435 28.70 -4.93 -0.07
C GLN A 435 29.37 -3.57 0.21
N PHE A 436 28.77 -2.73 1.09
CA PHE A 436 29.41 -1.49 1.54
C PHE A 436 30.68 -1.75 2.33
N LEU A 437 30.68 -2.72 3.23
CA LEU A 437 31.85 -3.11 4.02
C LEU A 437 32.97 -3.71 3.17
N ASP A 438 32.60 -4.53 2.18
CA ASP A 438 33.54 -5.19 1.25
C ASP A 438 34.07 -4.22 0.17
N GLY A 439 33.65 -2.93 0.15
CA GLY A 439 34.06 -1.95 -0.87
C GLY A 439 33.51 -2.22 -2.28
N LYS A 440 32.45 -3.04 -2.40
CA LYS A 440 31.83 -3.42 -3.68
C LYS A 440 30.79 -2.42 -4.20
N VAL A 441 30.47 -1.40 -3.40
CA VAL A 441 29.53 -0.34 -3.76
C VAL A 441 30.29 0.86 -4.25
N GLU A 442 30.00 1.31 -5.48
CA GLU A 442 30.55 2.54 -5.99
C GLU A 442 29.65 3.71 -5.57
N LYS A 443 30.25 4.71 -4.92
CA LYS A 443 29.61 5.94 -4.45
C LYS A 443 30.34 7.13 -5.03
N ILE A 444 29.65 7.86 -5.90
CA ILE A 444 30.21 9.05 -6.53
C ILE A 444 29.39 10.26 -6.11
N TYR A 445 30.09 11.28 -5.66
CA TYR A 445 29.51 12.55 -5.25
C TYR A 445 29.96 13.65 -6.20
N ARG A 446 29.07 14.61 -6.43
CA ARG A 446 29.41 15.91 -7.04
C ARG A 446 29.46 16.95 -5.95
N VAL A 447 30.50 17.73 -5.97
CA VAL A 447 30.74 18.77 -4.97
C VAL A 447 31.24 20.05 -5.63
N ARG A 448 30.70 21.17 -5.17
CA ARG A 448 31.27 22.49 -5.51
C ARG A 448 32.06 23.00 -4.32
N VAL A 449 33.28 23.42 -4.56
CA VAL A 449 34.20 23.89 -3.52
C VAL A 449 34.50 25.39 -3.68
N GLN A 450 34.83 26.00 -2.57
CA GLN A 450 35.36 27.37 -2.55
C GLN A 450 36.84 27.30 -2.91
N GLY A 451 37.28 28.17 -3.84
CA GLY A 451 38.61 28.13 -4.42
C GLY A 451 38.71 27.21 -5.64
N GLN A 452 39.87 27.27 -6.29
CA GLN A 452 40.17 26.47 -7.48
C GLN A 452 41.42 25.64 -7.22
N PRO A 453 41.30 24.31 -7.07
CA PRO A 453 42.46 23.43 -6.94
C PRO A 453 43.38 23.54 -8.14
N ASP A 454 44.69 23.49 -7.89
CA ASP A 454 45.77 23.50 -8.91
C ASP A 454 46.07 22.10 -9.47
N TRP A 455 45.42 21.06 -8.95
CA TRP A 455 45.51 19.67 -9.38
C TRP A 455 44.27 19.24 -10.17
N GLU A 456 44.42 18.26 -11.05
CA GLU A 456 43.30 17.63 -11.78
C GLU A 456 42.71 16.43 -11.02
N GLU A 457 43.57 15.64 -10.37
CA GLU A 457 43.20 14.51 -9.55
C GLU A 457 43.98 14.55 -8.23
N LYS A 458 43.34 14.13 -7.14
CA LYS A 458 43.93 14.07 -5.80
C LYS A 458 43.32 12.96 -4.97
N VAL A 459 44.18 12.14 -4.39
CA VAL A 459 43.76 11.15 -3.37
C VAL A 459 44.04 11.75 -2.00
N CYS A 460 43.04 11.69 -1.12
CA CYS A 460 43.15 12.04 0.30
C CYS A 460 42.90 10.79 1.15
N GLU A 461 43.87 10.46 1.99
CA GLU A 461 43.84 9.30 2.88
C GLU A 461 43.94 9.70 4.36
N SER A 462 43.72 10.95 4.70
CA SER A 462 43.75 11.47 6.07
C SER A 462 42.70 10.75 6.95
N ALA A 463 43.13 10.20 8.08
CA ALA A 463 42.22 9.58 9.03
C ALA A 463 41.35 10.64 9.72
N ILE A 464 40.12 10.26 10.08
CA ILE A 464 39.10 11.18 10.59
C ILE A 464 38.74 10.80 12.03
N SER A 465 38.63 11.80 12.90
CA SER A 465 38.34 11.63 14.31
C SER A 465 37.09 10.76 14.56
N ALA A 466 37.19 9.82 15.48
CA ALA A 466 36.09 8.97 15.92
C ALA A 466 35.04 9.78 16.71
N GLU A 467 35.49 10.75 17.50
CA GLU A 467 34.65 11.62 18.31
C GLU A 467 34.39 12.96 17.61
N PRO A 468 33.25 13.61 17.88
CA PRO A 468 32.95 14.94 17.34
C PRO A 468 33.82 16.01 17.96
N SER A 469 34.17 17.02 17.14
CA SER A 469 34.87 18.23 17.56
C SER A 469 34.00 19.47 17.34
N GLY A 470 34.12 20.46 18.21
CA GLY A 470 33.34 21.69 18.15
C GLY A 470 31.82 21.41 18.21
N PRO A 471 30.99 22.04 17.36
CA PRO A 471 29.54 21.86 17.35
C PRO A 471 29.10 20.50 16.80
N GLY A 472 29.99 19.49 16.79
CA GLY A 472 29.73 18.11 16.34
C GLY A 472 30.29 17.81 14.93
N GLY A 473 31.20 18.64 14.43
CA GLY A 473 32.00 18.36 13.24
C GLY A 473 32.97 17.20 13.45
N ARG A 474 33.74 16.85 12.45
CA ARG A 474 34.87 15.92 12.52
C ARG A 474 36.12 16.65 12.06
N VAL A 475 37.27 16.18 12.46
CA VAL A 475 38.55 16.74 12.05
C VAL A 475 39.48 15.60 11.62
N VAL A 476 40.56 15.95 10.91
CA VAL A 476 41.65 15.01 10.66
C VAL A 476 42.31 14.68 11.99
N ASP A 477 42.60 13.41 12.19
CA ASP A 477 43.18 12.87 13.43
C ASP A 477 43.99 11.61 13.06
N GLU A 478 45.28 11.61 13.32
CA GLU A 478 46.16 10.49 12.98
C GLU A 478 45.77 9.20 13.69
N GLU A 479 45.18 9.27 14.88
CA GLU A 479 44.64 8.14 15.64
C GLU A 479 43.19 7.83 15.25
N GLY A 480 42.61 8.55 14.30
CA GLY A 480 41.24 8.44 13.86
C GLY A 480 40.95 7.20 12.99
N LEU A 481 39.75 7.21 12.44
CA LEU A 481 39.30 6.13 11.54
C LEU A 481 39.87 6.33 10.14
N SER A 482 40.53 5.32 9.56
CA SER A 482 41.03 5.34 8.21
C SER A 482 39.92 5.74 7.23
N ALA A 483 40.24 6.70 6.35
CA ALA A 483 39.34 7.23 5.35
C ALA A 483 40.09 7.46 4.03
N ARG A 484 39.42 7.21 2.90
CA ARG A 484 39.97 7.46 1.55
C ARG A 484 38.92 8.09 0.66
N THR A 485 39.30 9.19 0.01
CA THR A 485 38.50 9.88 -1.02
C THR A 485 39.38 10.22 -2.22
N ASP A 486 38.96 9.77 -3.40
CA ASP A 486 39.60 10.10 -4.66
C ASP A 486 38.82 11.28 -5.28
N PHE A 487 39.49 12.41 -5.51
CA PHE A 487 38.91 13.61 -6.08
C PHE A 487 39.40 13.83 -7.53
N ARG A 488 38.48 14.31 -8.38
CA ARG A 488 38.78 14.73 -9.75
C ARG A 488 38.10 16.07 -10.02
N VAL A 489 38.84 17.04 -10.56
CA VAL A 489 38.28 18.32 -10.99
C VAL A 489 37.50 18.10 -12.29
N ILE A 490 36.24 18.54 -12.30
CA ILE A 490 35.36 18.51 -13.47
C ILE A 490 35.47 19.86 -14.20
N GLU A 491 35.40 20.94 -13.43
CA GLU A 491 35.33 22.30 -14.00
C GLU A 491 35.80 23.32 -12.98
N ARG A 492 36.58 24.31 -13.44
CA ARG A 492 36.92 25.53 -12.69
C ARG A 492 36.04 26.66 -13.20
N LEU A 493 35.27 27.26 -12.29
CA LEU A 493 34.25 28.25 -12.64
C LEU A 493 34.79 29.67 -12.58
N ALA A 494 34.20 30.56 -13.38
CA ALA A 494 34.63 31.97 -13.47
C ALA A 494 34.47 32.75 -12.15
N ASP A 495 33.65 32.27 -11.22
CA ASP A 495 33.41 32.88 -9.92
C ASP A 495 34.44 32.49 -8.84
N GLY A 496 35.51 31.82 -9.22
CA GLY A 496 36.57 31.40 -8.31
C GLY A 496 36.29 30.10 -7.54
N THR A 497 35.22 29.39 -7.88
CA THR A 497 34.89 28.06 -7.33
C THR A 497 35.27 26.94 -8.32
N ALA A 498 35.18 25.68 -7.88
CA ALA A 498 35.37 24.53 -8.75
C ALA A 498 34.33 23.44 -8.47
N ARG A 499 33.97 22.66 -9.50
CA ARG A 499 33.17 21.43 -9.40
C ARG A 499 34.10 20.23 -9.44
N LEU A 500 33.91 19.35 -8.48
CA LEU A 500 34.70 18.12 -8.34
C LEU A 500 33.77 16.90 -8.35
N GLU A 501 34.31 15.79 -8.80
CA GLU A 501 33.81 14.45 -8.51
C GLU A 501 34.60 13.88 -7.33
N ALA A 502 33.90 13.28 -6.36
CA ALA A 502 34.49 12.61 -5.22
C ALA A 502 34.04 11.16 -5.16
N ARG A 503 34.98 10.21 -5.23
CA ARG A 503 34.73 8.77 -5.08
C ARG A 503 35.14 8.32 -3.69
N LEU A 504 34.20 7.71 -2.97
CA LEU A 504 34.44 7.27 -1.61
C LEU A 504 34.92 5.82 -1.54
N GLY A 505 36.17 5.61 -1.08
CA GLY A 505 36.68 4.30 -0.67
C GLY A 505 36.18 3.84 0.71
N SER A 506 35.74 4.80 1.54
CA SER A 506 35.15 4.56 2.88
C SER A 506 33.90 5.42 3.06
N GLY A 507 33.29 5.40 4.25
CA GLY A 507 32.05 6.17 4.50
C GLY A 507 32.03 6.75 5.93
N ARG A 508 33.03 7.58 6.28
CA ARG A 508 33.10 8.23 7.59
C ARG A 508 32.21 9.47 7.64
N THR A 509 31.75 9.83 8.80
CA THR A 509 30.93 11.04 9.02
C THR A 509 31.68 12.28 8.53
N ASN A 510 31.04 13.10 7.70
CA ASN A 510 31.57 14.31 7.10
C ASN A 510 32.84 14.11 6.21
N GLN A 511 33.14 12.90 5.77
CA GLN A 511 34.43 12.56 5.14
C GLN A 511 34.84 13.48 3.99
N ILE A 512 33.99 13.68 2.98
CA ILE A 512 34.28 14.57 1.85
C ILE A 512 34.51 15.99 2.33
N ARG A 513 33.70 16.46 3.27
CA ARG A 513 33.73 17.82 3.81
C ARG A 513 35.03 18.09 4.56
N VAL A 514 35.43 17.15 5.45
CA VAL A 514 36.69 17.24 6.22
C VAL A 514 37.91 17.22 5.31
N HIS A 515 37.98 16.28 4.36
CA HIS A 515 39.12 16.13 3.44
C HIS A 515 39.29 17.37 2.59
N LEU A 516 38.20 17.93 2.03
CA LEU A 516 38.25 19.16 1.24
C LEU A 516 38.62 20.37 2.08
N TRP A 517 38.08 20.48 3.31
CA TRP A 517 38.41 21.57 4.21
C TRP A 517 39.87 21.58 4.63
N GLU A 518 40.43 20.42 4.95
CA GLU A 518 41.86 20.26 5.25
C GLU A 518 42.74 20.67 4.09
N MET A 519 42.37 20.34 2.87
CA MET A 519 43.10 20.74 1.67
C MET A 519 42.91 22.22 1.31
N GLY A 520 42.14 23.00 2.08
CA GLY A 520 41.90 24.43 1.84
C GLY A 520 40.76 24.74 0.86
N PHE A 521 40.00 23.75 0.41
CA PHE A 521 38.88 23.86 -0.51
C PHE A 521 37.53 23.45 0.10
N PRO A 522 37.01 24.13 1.14
CA PRO A 522 35.79 23.73 1.77
C PRO A 522 34.59 23.70 0.81
N VAL A 523 33.60 22.87 1.09
CA VAL A 523 32.39 22.77 0.28
C VAL A 523 31.62 24.09 0.29
N ALA A 524 31.17 24.54 -0.86
CA ALA A 524 30.40 25.77 -0.98
C ALA A 524 29.05 25.61 -0.22
N GLY A 525 28.73 26.60 0.61
CA GLY A 525 27.52 26.56 1.46
C GLY A 525 27.62 25.64 2.69
N ASP A 526 28.81 25.13 3.03
CA ASP A 526 28.98 24.33 4.25
C ASP A 526 28.89 25.23 5.49
N PRO A 527 27.96 24.94 6.45
CA PRO A 527 27.80 25.78 7.63
C PRO A 527 28.85 25.50 8.75
N CYS A 528 29.55 24.38 8.65
CA CYS A 528 30.49 23.92 9.68
C CYS A 528 31.96 24.11 9.26
N TYR A 529 32.31 23.81 8.01
CA TYR A 529 33.68 23.85 7.50
C TYR A 529 33.88 25.08 6.62
N LEU A 530 34.51 26.10 7.18
CA LEU A 530 34.65 27.43 6.54
C LEU A 530 36.07 27.67 5.99
N LEU A 531 36.17 28.62 5.08
CA LEU A 531 37.48 29.06 4.55
C LEU A 531 38.47 29.48 5.65
N GLY A 532 39.75 29.25 5.39
CA GLY A 532 40.81 29.61 6.32
C GLY A 532 40.91 28.72 7.56
N GLY A 533 40.46 27.47 7.46
CA GLY A 533 40.57 26.49 8.53
C GLY A 533 39.65 26.75 9.74
N LYS A 534 38.61 27.56 9.55
CA LYS A 534 37.66 27.90 10.61
C LYS A 534 36.51 26.90 10.68
N MET A 535 36.09 26.61 11.90
CA MET A 535 34.83 25.89 12.14
C MET A 535 33.71 26.88 12.45
N GLY A 536 32.57 26.70 11.79
CA GLY A 536 31.32 27.40 12.08
C GLY A 536 30.61 26.81 13.31
N ASP A 537 29.60 27.49 13.77
CA ASP A 537 28.81 27.15 14.96
C ASP A 537 27.51 26.36 14.65
N LYS A 538 27.18 26.21 13.38
CA LYS A 538 25.96 25.56 12.89
C LYS A 538 26.29 24.25 12.17
N GLN A 539 25.56 23.17 12.49
CA GLN A 539 25.72 21.87 11.83
C GLN A 539 24.73 21.64 10.71
N THR A 540 23.46 21.94 10.96
CA THR A 540 22.36 21.70 10.02
C THR A 540 21.81 23.02 9.54
N LEU A 541 21.73 23.19 8.24
CA LEU A 541 21.12 24.35 7.59
C LEU A 541 19.62 24.40 7.89
N ASP A 542 19.06 25.58 7.90
CA ASP A 542 17.61 25.78 7.86
C ASP A 542 17.14 25.78 6.38
N VAL A 543 15.86 25.57 6.15
CA VAL A 543 15.29 25.46 4.77
C VAL A 543 15.51 26.75 3.96
N GLY A 544 15.63 27.91 4.62
CA GLY A 544 15.88 29.21 3.98
C GLY A 544 17.36 29.53 3.73
N ASP A 545 18.27 28.72 4.25
CA ASP A 545 19.71 28.95 4.05
C ASP A 545 20.15 28.56 2.64
N PRO A 546 21.23 29.18 2.10
CA PRO A 546 21.86 28.72 0.89
C PRO A 546 22.25 27.23 1.01
N PRO A 547 21.98 26.40 0.00
CA PRO A 547 22.24 24.97 0.10
C PRO A 547 23.75 24.66 0.12
N MET A 548 24.12 23.60 0.86
CA MET A 548 25.44 23.01 0.75
C MET A 548 25.56 22.25 -0.58
N GLU A 549 26.53 22.61 -1.39
CA GLU A 549 26.71 22.07 -2.74
C GLU A 549 27.44 20.71 -2.74
N LEU A 550 26.85 19.73 -2.05
CA LEU A 550 27.31 18.35 -1.99
C LEU A 550 26.15 17.39 -2.29
N GLU A 551 26.36 16.54 -3.28
CA GLU A 551 25.34 15.66 -3.82
C GLU A 551 25.85 14.24 -3.98
N ALA A 552 25.16 13.24 -3.40
CA ALA A 552 25.32 11.81 -3.70
C ALA A 552 24.73 11.54 -5.09
N TRP A 553 25.56 11.70 -6.12
CA TRP A 553 25.10 11.74 -7.50
C TRP A 553 24.90 10.37 -8.11
N LYS A 554 25.81 9.41 -7.84
CA LYS A 554 25.76 8.07 -8.44
C LYS A 554 25.96 6.98 -7.40
N LEU A 555 25.16 5.94 -7.51
CA LEU A 555 25.22 4.75 -6.65
C LEU A 555 25.16 3.48 -7.49
N VAL A 556 26.17 2.59 -7.33
CA VAL A 556 26.24 1.32 -8.05
C VAL A 556 26.45 0.19 -7.05
N PHE A 557 25.64 -0.84 -7.14
CA PHE A 557 25.70 -2.02 -6.26
C PHE A 557 25.11 -3.26 -6.96
N THR A 558 25.22 -4.41 -6.34
CA THR A 558 24.59 -5.65 -6.82
C THR A 558 23.24 -5.87 -6.13
N HIS A 559 22.19 -6.10 -6.91
CA HIS A 559 20.85 -6.34 -6.38
C HIS A 559 20.80 -7.62 -5.53
N PRO A 560 20.22 -7.59 -4.29
CA PRO A 560 20.35 -8.69 -3.34
C PRO A 560 19.54 -9.94 -3.69
N VAL A 561 18.64 -9.88 -4.67
CA VAL A 561 17.80 -11.00 -5.13
C VAL A 561 18.21 -11.45 -6.52
N SER A 562 18.22 -10.54 -7.53
CA SER A 562 18.54 -10.91 -8.91
C SER A 562 20.02 -11.11 -9.17
N GLY A 563 20.90 -10.54 -8.34
CA GLY A 563 22.35 -10.54 -8.59
C GLY A 563 22.80 -9.59 -9.69
N GLU A 564 21.89 -8.82 -10.28
CA GLU A 564 22.20 -7.86 -11.36
C GLU A 564 22.93 -6.64 -10.80
N ARG A 565 23.78 -6.05 -11.63
CA ARG A 565 24.41 -4.76 -11.33
C ARG A 565 23.39 -3.64 -11.52
N MET A 566 23.08 -2.94 -10.43
CA MET A 566 22.17 -1.79 -10.43
C MET A 566 22.99 -0.50 -10.46
N GLU A 567 22.53 0.44 -11.28
CA GLU A 567 23.16 1.74 -11.41
C GLU A 567 22.10 2.86 -11.34
N PHE A 568 22.30 3.83 -10.45
CA PHE A 568 21.43 4.97 -10.27
C PHE A 568 22.23 6.27 -10.36
N GLU A 569 21.71 7.21 -11.13
CA GLU A 569 22.22 8.59 -11.21
C GLU A 569 21.14 9.57 -10.80
N ASN A 570 21.48 10.54 -9.96
CA ASN A 570 20.52 11.56 -9.52
C ASN A 570 19.98 12.35 -10.72
N GLY A 571 18.66 12.57 -10.76
CA GLY A 571 17.98 13.23 -11.88
C GLY A 571 17.65 12.33 -13.08
N LYS A 572 18.01 11.04 -13.05
CA LYS A 572 17.63 10.06 -14.07
C LYS A 572 16.76 8.94 -13.46
N PRO A 573 15.85 8.32 -14.24
CA PRO A 573 15.21 7.08 -13.82
C PRO A 573 16.28 6.00 -13.61
N GLY A 574 16.04 5.09 -12.66
CA GLY A 574 16.95 3.97 -12.40
C GLY A 574 16.97 2.98 -13.56
N GLU A 575 18.16 2.53 -13.94
CA GLU A 575 18.41 1.52 -14.97
C GLU A 575 18.99 0.25 -14.32
N LYS A 576 18.62 -0.93 -14.91
CA LYS A 576 19.19 -2.24 -14.58
C LYS A 576 20.47 -2.48 -15.39
#